data_0de77b789e939efb68e1f9cbf749c467
#
_entry.id   0de77b789e939efb68e1f9cbf749c467
#
_cell.length_a   1.000
_cell.length_b   1.000
_cell.length_c   1.000
_cell.angle_alpha   90.00
_cell.angle_beta   90.00
_cell.angle_gamma   90.00
#
_symmetry.space_group_name_H-M   'P 1'
#
loop_
_entity.id
_entity.type
_entity.pdbx_description
1 polymer ?
#
loop_
_entity_poly.entity_id
_entity_poly.type
_entity_poly.pdbx_seq_one_letter_code
_entity_poly.pdbx_strand_id
1 'polypeptide(L)'
;MRYHVQIGTTSILHRDLNGLAERLQGAIEGAGYVGDPTITSQLLTRRLVMSAYIDSDDAGGAMAIGKSVLLSHLYEYGPEYRRVGIHHSDATPVD
;
A
#
# COMPACT_ATOMS: atom_id res chain seq x y z
N MET A 1 7.80 -7.66 -16.56
CA MET A 1 8.50 -8.31 -15.46
C MET A 1 7.69 -8.18 -14.18
N ARG A 2 7.71 -9.19 -13.34
CA ARG A 2 6.94 -9.18 -12.10
C ARG A 2 7.85 -8.79 -10.92
N TYR A 3 7.34 -7.90 -10.07
CA TYR A 3 8.05 -7.45 -8.87
C TYR A 3 7.22 -7.73 -7.63
N HIS A 4 7.90 -8.13 -6.55
CA HIS A 4 7.33 -8.09 -5.21
C HIS A 4 7.59 -6.72 -4.63
N VAL A 5 6.53 -5.97 -4.30
CA VAL A 5 6.61 -4.57 -3.89
C VAL A 5 6.18 -4.45 -2.43
N GLN A 6 6.92 -3.66 -1.66
CA GLN A 6 6.54 -3.27 -0.31
C GLN A 6 6.47 -1.74 -0.23
N ILE A 7 5.35 -1.23 0.24
CA ILE A 7 5.11 0.21 0.38
C ILE A 7 4.68 0.47 1.82
N GLY A 8 5.47 1.28 2.53
CA GLY A 8 5.15 1.70 3.89
C GLY A 8 4.75 3.16 3.94
N THR A 9 3.67 3.48 4.64
CA THR A 9 3.18 4.86 4.79
C THR A 9 3.92 5.60 5.90
N THR A 10 3.78 6.93 5.92
CA THR A 10 4.05 7.72 7.11
C THR A 10 2.99 7.43 8.17
N SER A 11 3.16 7.97 9.39
CA SER A 11 2.22 7.70 10.49
C SER A 11 0.80 8.14 10.15
N ILE A 12 -0.16 7.30 10.52
CA ILE A 12 -1.59 7.52 10.30
C ILE A 12 -2.29 7.66 11.65
N LEU A 13 -2.97 8.77 11.85
CA LEU A 13 -3.80 8.99 13.04
C LEU A 13 -5.19 8.44 12.75
N HIS A 14 -5.40 7.19 13.14
CA HIS A 14 -6.69 6.52 13.02
C HIS A 14 -6.95 5.71 14.28
N ARG A 15 -8.17 5.79 14.79
CA ARG A 15 -8.54 5.12 16.06
C ARG A 15 -8.39 3.60 15.95
N ASP A 16 -8.77 3.02 14.82
CA ASP A 16 -8.72 1.58 14.56
C ASP A 16 -7.88 1.29 13.31
N LEU A 17 -6.56 1.30 13.48
CA LEU A 17 -5.64 1.10 12.37
C LEU A 17 -5.76 -0.30 11.76
N ASN A 18 -6.02 -1.33 12.59
CA ASN A 18 -6.22 -2.70 12.10
C ASN A 18 -7.48 -2.80 11.24
N GLY A 19 -8.58 -2.19 11.66
CA GLY A 19 -9.81 -2.16 10.88
C GLY A 19 -9.65 -1.41 9.57
N LEU A 20 -8.90 -0.31 9.57
CA LEU A 20 -8.57 0.42 8.35
C LEU A 20 -7.75 -0.46 7.39
N ALA A 21 -6.75 -1.18 7.91
CA ALA A 21 -5.93 -2.10 7.10
C ALA A 21 -6.78 -3.18 6.45
N GLU A 22 -7.70 -3.79 7.18
CA GLU A 22 -8.60 -4.83 6.65
C GLU A 22 -9.49 -4.30 5.54
N ARG A 23 -10.07 -3.11 5.72
CA ARG A 23 -10.93 -2.49 4.71
C ARG A 23 -10.15 -2.14 3.43
N LEU A 24 -8.94 -1.60 3.59
CA LEU A 24 -8.07 -1.30 2.46
C LEU A 24 -7.68 -2.56 1.70
N GLN A 25 -7.33 -3.63 2.42
CA GLN A 25 -6.98 -4.89 1.79
C GLN A 25 -8.13 -5.43 0.95
N GLY A 26 -9.34 -5.46 1.48
CA GLY A 26 -10.52 -5.89 0.75
C GLY A 26 -10.80 -5.05 -0.50
N ALA A 27 -10.67 -3.72 -0.39
CA ALA A 27 -10.87 -2.82 -1.52
C ALA A 27 -9.82 -3.01 -2.62
N ILE A 28 -8.56 -3.16 -2.23
CA ILE A 28 -7.46 -3.35 -3.19
C ILE A 28 -7.53 -4.72 -3.86
N GLU A 29 -7.87 -5.76 -3.11
CA GLU A 29 -8.11 -7.10 -3.69
C GLU A 29 -9.25 -7.06 -4.70
N GLY A 30 -10.35 -6.41 -4.36
CA GLY A 30 -11.52 -6.30 -5.23
C GLY A 30 -11.26 -5.51 -6.51
N ALA A 31 -10.36 -4.53 -6.46
CA ALA A 31 -9.99 -3.73 -7.64
C ALA A 31 -9.15 -4.49 -8.66
N GLY A 32 -8.35 -5.46 -8.22
CA GLY A 32 -7.59 -6.34 -9.11
C GLY A 32 -6.38 -5.71 -9.80
N TYR A 33 -5.90 -4.56 -9.35
CA TYR A 33 -4.74 -3.87 -9.95
C TYR A 33 -3.40 -4.49 -9.59
N VAL A 34 -3.34 -5.23 -8.50
CA VAL A 34 -2.12 -5.86 -8.00
C VAL A 34 -2.40 -7.30 -7.63
N GLY A 35 -1.35 -8.14 -7.60
CA GLY A 35 -1.46 -9.54 -7.22
C GLY A 35 -1.24 -9.75 -5.73
N ASP A 36 -2.09 -10.55 -5.10
CA ASP A 36 -1.98 -10.98 -3.70
C ASP A 36 -1.65 -9.85 -2.73
N PRO A 37 -2.44 -8.76 -2.68
CA PRO A 37 -2.17 -7.65 -1.79
C PRO A 37 -2.36 -8.07 -0.32
N THR A 38 -1.41 -7.67 0.51
CA THR A 38 -1.48 -7.84 1.96
C THR A 38 -1.20 -6.51 2.62
N ILE A 39 -2.11 -6.04 3.48
CA ILE A 39 -1.91 -4.80 4.22
C ILE A 39 -1.80 -5.11 5.70
N THR A 40 -0.66 -4.73 6.28
CA THR A 40 -0.33 -4.95 7.69
C THR A 40 -0.25 -3.61 8.39
N SER A 41 -0.81 -3.53 9.59
CA SER A 41 -0.68 -2.37 10.46
C SER A 41 0.50 -2.55 11.41
N GLN A 42 1.30 -1.49 11.58
CA GLN A 42 2.37 -1.41 12.57
C GLN A 42 1.92 -0.44 13.66
N LEU A 43 1.43 -0.98 14.77
CA LEU A 43 0.77 -0.17 15.78
C LEU A 43 1.69 0.79 16.51
N LEU A 44 2.95 0.40 16.76
CA LEU A 44 3.90 1.27 17.46
C LEU A 44 4.25 2.52 16.66
N THR A 45 4.40 2.39 15.35
CA THR A 45 4.75 3.50 14.47
C THR A 45 3.52 4.12 13.80
N ARG A 46 2.36 3.51 13.96
CA ARG A 46 1.10 3.93 13.34
C ARG A 46 1.16 3.97 11.82
N ARG A 47 1.85 3.00 11.22
CA ARG A 47 2.03 2.91 9.77
C ARG A 47 1.29 1.72 9.19
N LEU A 48 0.94 1.83 7.91
CA LEU A 48 0.47 0.71 7.09
C LEU A 48 1.57 0.29 6.13
N VAL A 49 1.70 -1.02 5.94
CA VAL A 49 2.62 -1.61 4.97
C VAL A 49 1.83 -2.49 4.02
N MET A 50 1.91 -2.20 2.73
CA MET A 50 1.32 -3.04 1.69
C MET A 50 2.42 -3.87 1.03
N SER A 51 2.17 -5.17 0.90
CA SER A 51 2.96 -6.08 0.07
C SER A 51 2.09 -6.57 -1.08
N ALA A 52 2.61 -6.56 -2.29
CA ALA A 52 1.85 -7.01 -3.46
C ALA A 52 2.79 -7.39 -4.60
N TYR A 53 2.25 -8.12 -5.58
CA TYR A 53 2.96 -8.43 -6.83
C TYR A 53 2.46 -7.48 -7.92
N ILE A 54 3.39 -6.85 -8.63
CA ILE A 54 3.07 -5.85 -9.66
C ILE A 54 3.91 -6.12 -10.90
N ASP A 55 3.26 -6.16 -12.06
CA ASP A 55 3.94 -6.25 -13.35
C ASP A 55 4.31 -4.85 -13.84
N SER A 56 5.57 -4.66 -14.20
CA SER A 56 6.09 -3.38 -14.68
C SER A 56 7.35 -3.60 -15.49
N ASP A 57 7.74 -2.59 -16.27
CA ASP A 57 8.98 -2.62 -17.06
C ASP A 57 10.22 -2.55 -16.17
N ASP A 58 10.13 -1.84 -15.03
CA ASP A 58 11.24 -1.70 -14.10
C ASP A 58 10.76 -1.56 -12.65
N ALA A 59 11.72 -1.59 -11.71
CA ALA A 59 11.43 -1.50 -10.28
C ALA A 59 10.79 -0.16 -9.91
N GLY A 60 11.25 0.94 -10.52
CA GLY A 60 10.69 2.27 -10.26
C GLY A 60 9.23 2.37 -10.66
N GLY A 61 8.88 1.79 -11.81
CA GLY A 61 7.50 1.72 -12.26
C GLY A 61 6.62 0.88 -11.34
N ALA A 62 7.13 -0.25 -10.89
CA ALA A 62 6.42 -1.12 -9.93
C ALA A 62 6.13 -0.38 -8.61
N MET A 63 7.12 0.33 -8.08
CA MET A 63 6.95 1.13 -6.86
C MET A 63 5.94 2.25 -7.07
N ALA A 64 5.98 2.94 -8.21
CA ALA A 64 5.03 4.02 -8.52
C ALA A 64 3.59 3.50 -8.57
N ILE A 65 3.36 2.35 -9.19
CA ILE A 65 2.05 1.70 -9.24
C ILE A 65 1.58 1.36 -7.81
N GLY A 66 2.46 0.75 -7.02
CA GLY A 66 2.12 0.38 -5.63
C GLY A 66 1.74 1.58 -4.77
N LYS A 67 2.51 2.66 -4.85
CA LYS A 67 2.22 3.90 -4.13
C LYS A 67 0.86 4.47 -4.54
N SER A 68 0.61 4.53 -5.84
CA SER A 68 -0.64 5.06 -6.38
C SER A 68 -1.84 4.25 -5.92
N VAL A 69 -1.76 2.91 -5.98
CA VAL A 69 -2.84 2.02 -5.55
C VAL A 69 -3.13 2.22 -4.06
N LEU A 70 -2.10 2.18 -3.21
CA LEU A 70 -2.29 2.33 -1.77
C LEU A 70 -2.86 3.69 -1.39
N LEU A 71 -2.26 4.78 -1.89
CA LEU A 71 -2.66 6.12 -1.51
C LEU A 71 -4.04 6.50 -2.08
N SER A 72 -4.35 6.12 -3.31
CA SER A 72 -5.66 6.43 -3.90
C SER A 72 -6.80 5.79 -3.12
N HIS A 73 -6.63 4.54 -2.68
CA HIS A 73 -7.63 3.85 -1.85
C HIS A 73 -7.71 4.48 -0.46
N LEU A 74 -6.55 4.82 0.14
CA LEU A 74 -6.52 5.44 1.46
C LEU A 74 -7.25 6.80 1.45
N TYR A 75 -7.05 7.60 0.42
CA TYR A 75 -7.65 8.94 0.33
C TYR A 75 -9.17 8.91 0.22
N GLU A 76 -9.76 7.79 -0.19
CA GLU A 76 -11.22 7.62 -0.23
C GLU A 76 -11.86 7.63 1.17
N TYR A 77 -11.09 7.36 2.22
CA TYR A 77 -11.59 7.32 3.59
C TYR A 77 -11.70 8.69 4.25
N GLY A 78 -11.17 9.75 3.62
CA GLY A 78 -11.35 11.11 4.11
C GLY A 78 -10.21 12.04 3.70
N PRO A 79 -10.47 13.36 3.71
CA PRO A 79 -9.47 14.35 3.29
C PRO A 79 -8.24 14.41 4.21
N GLU A 80 -8.38 13.99 5.47
CA GLU A 80 -7.28 13.93 6.42
C GLU A 80 -6.18 12.99 5.98
N TYR A 81 -6.51 11.95 5.20
CA TYR A 81 -5.52 10.97 4.72
C TYR A 81 -4.65 11.51 3.59
N ARG A 82 -5.00 12.63 2.98
CA ARG A 82 -4.20 13.25 1.92
C ARG A 82 -2.83 13.73 2.42
N ARG A 83 -2.66 13.87 3.74
CA ARG A 83 -1.37 14.21 4.36
C ARG A 83 -0.47 13.00 4.54
N VAL A 84 -1.01 11.80 4.40
CA VAL A 84 -0.23 10.57 4.51
C VAL A 84 0.63 10.43 3.26
N GLY A 85 1.91 10.25 3.47
CA GLY A 85 2.87 10.03 2.40
C GLY A 85 3.47 8.64 2.48
N ILE A 86 4.51 8.42 1.70
CA ILE A 86 5.25 7.17 1.67
C ILE A 86 6.55 7.34 2.45
N HIS A 87 6.74 6.47 3.45
CA HIS A 87 7.95 6.42 4.26
C HIS A 87 9.00 5.49 3.66
N HIS A 88 8.55 4.37 3.10
CA HIS A 88 9.43 3.34 2.54
C HIS A 88 8.81 2.73 1.29
N SER A 89 9.62 2.45 0.29
CA SER A 89 9.19 1.69 -0.86
C SER A 89 10.34 0.82 -1.37
N ASP A 90 10.00 -0.39 -1.80
CA ASP A 90 10.95 -1.38 -2.28
C ASP A 90 10.28 -2.25 -3.33
N ALA A 91 11.06 -2.68 -4.33
CA ALA A 91 10.58 -3.59 -5.36
C ALA A 91 11.70 -4.58 -5.70
N THR A 92 11.40 -5.87 -5.59
CA THR A 92 12.34 -6.96 -5.85
C THR A 92 11.82 -7.80 -7.02
N PRO A 93 12.64 -8.06 -8.06
CA PRO A 93 12.23 -8.93 -9.17
C PRO A 93 11.85 -10.32 -8.68
N VAL A 94 10.81 -10.88 -9.28
CA VAL A 94 10.32 -12.23 -9.00
C VAL A 94 10.56 -13.09 -10.24
N ASP A 95 11.25 -14.18 -10.07
CA ASP A 95 11.52 -15.12 -11.15
C ASP A 95 10.33 -16.07 -11.37
#